data_2d44c3233d44b5dc28f0c1d1e188403d
#
_entry.id   2d44c3233d44b5dc28f0c1d1e188403d
#
_cell.length_a   1.000
_cell.length_b   1.000
_cell.length_c   1.000
_cell.angle_alpha   90.00
_cell.angle_beta   90.00
_cell.angle_gamma   90.00
#
_symmetry.space_group_name_H-M   'P 1'
#
loop_
_entity.id
_entity.type
_entity.pdbx_description
1 polymer ?
#
loop_
_entity_poly.entity_id
_entity_poly.type
_entity_poly.pdbx_seq_one_letter_code
_entity_poly.pdbx_strand_id
1 'polypeptide(L)'
;MIKLVQSDDRKNQVGDEVLIHVRHLAGGQVMTIDKCPPNLTAQEWRTLLLNEAGAYYQTFAGARGFFRLPRRVYDSLVAANVMPMAAE
;
A
#
# COMPACT_ATOMS: atom_id res chain seq x y z
N MET A 1 19.76 28.26 -6.37
CA MET A 1 19.30 27.68 -6.16
C MET A 1 18.89 27.18 -5.73
N ILE A 2 18.90 27.30 -5.42
CA ILE A 2 18.54 26.62 -4.97
C ILE A 2 17.83 25.99 -5.05
N LYS A 3 17.61 25.93 -5.69
CA LYS A 3 16.85 25.26 -5.89
C LYS A 3 16.76 24.23 -5.71
N LEU A 4 17.42 23.96 -6.15
CA LEU A 4 17.48 22.76 -5.86
C LEU A 4 16.82 22.26 -4.79
N VAL A 5 16.66 22.78 -4.00
CA VAL A 5 15.95 22.47 -2.80
C VAL A 5 14.66 21.76 -3.08
N GLN A 6 13.97 22.18 -4.06
CA GLN A 6 12.73 21.54 -4.41
C GLN A 6 12.92 20.09 -4.79
N SER A 7 14.03 19.81 -5.41
CA SER A 7 14.31 18.43 -5.74
C SER A 7 14.38 17.59 -4.52
N ASP A 8 15.00 18.11 -3.50
CA ASP A 8 15.14 17.36 -2.26
C ASP A 8 13.79 17.08 -1.66
N ASP A 9 12.92 18.05 -1.72
CA ASP A 9 11.60 17.87 -1.17
C ASP A 9 10.86 16.73 -1.86
N ARG A 10 11.00 16.67 -3.17
CA ARG A 10 10.32 15.61 -3.90
C ARG A 10 10.88 14.25 -3.56
N LYS A 11 12.18 14.17 -3.38
CA LYS A 11 12.78 12.91 -3.00
C LYS A 11 12.28 12.46 -1.66
N ASN A 12 12.12 13.37 -0.75
CA ASN A 12 11.60 13.02 0.56
C ASN A 12 10.18 12.48 0.46
N GLN A 13 9.38 13.08 -0.39
CA GLN A 13 8.02 12.60 -0.57
C GLN A 13 8.01 11.18 -1.11
N VAL A 14 8.86 10.91 -2.08
CA VAL A 14 8.94 9.56 -2.62
C VAL A 14 9.39 8.58 -1.55
N GLY A 15 10.36 8.98 -0.75
CA GLY A 15 10.84 8.12 0.31
C GLY A 15 9.82 7.87 1.38
N ASP A 16 8.85 8.76 1.51
CA ASP A 16 7.83 8.65 2.53
C ASP A 16 6.59 7.91 2.06
N GLU A 17 6.60 7.42 0.85
CA GLU A 17 5.46 6.69 0.31
C GLU A 17 5.77 5.24 0.13
N VAL A 18 4.75 4.41 0.29
CA VAL A 18 4.85 2.98 0.06
C VAL A 18 3.92 2.65 -1.10
N LEU A 19 4.45 1.97 -2.09
CA LEU A 19 3.68 1.56 -3.25
C LEU A 19 3.34 0.09 -3.12
N ILE A 20 2.06 -0.24 -3.23
CA ILE A 20 1.59 -1.61 -3.14
C ILE A 20 0.83 -1.91 -4.42
N HIS A 21 1.42 -2.73 -5.27
CA HIS A 21 0.81 -3.10 -6.53
C HIS A 21 -0.09 -4.31 -6.35
N VAL A 22 -1.19 -4.32 -7.07
CA VAL A 22 -2.19 -5.38 -7.00
C VAL A 22 -2.47 -5.85 -8.42
N ARG A 23 -2.56 -7.15 -8.59
CA ARG A 23 -2.96 -7.75 -9.85
C ARG A 23 -4.15 -8.66 -9.59
N HIS A 24 -5.17 -8.56 -10.42
CA HIS A 24 -6.41 -9.29 -10.21
C HIS A 24 -6.61 -10.35 -11.28
N LEU A 25 -7.35 -11.39 -10.91
CA LEU A 25 -7.86 -12.36 -11.87
C LEU A 25 -9.07 -11.77 -12.57
N ALA A 26 -9.51 -12.44 -13.64
CA ALA A 26 -10.62 -11.95 -14.44
C ALA A 26 -11.89 -11.76 -13.61
N GLY A 27 -12.07 -12.56 -12.57
CA GLY A 27 -13.24 -12.46 -11.71
C GLY A 27 -13.15 -11.41 -10.63
N GLY A 28 -12.05 -10.66 -10.58
CA GLY A 28 -11.89 -9.60 -9.60
C GLY A 28 -11.16 -10.03 -8.33
N GLN A 29 -10.86 -11.30 -8.20
CA GLN A 29 -10.11 -11.78 -7.04
C GLN A 29 -8.65 -11.39 -7.17
N VAL A 30 -7.98 -11.24 -6.02
CA VAL A 30 -6.57 -10.87 -6.03
C VAL A 30 -5.73 -12.04 -6.51
N MET A 31 -4.88 -11.80 -7.49
CA MET A 31 -3.91 -12.77 -7.92
C MET A 31 -2.60 -12.57 -7.17
N THR A 32 -2.10 -11.35 -7.14
CA THR A 32 -0.91 -11.01 -6.37
C THR A 32 -1.07 -9.62 -5.79
N ILE A 33 -0.41 -9.39 -4.66
CA ILE A 33 -0.41 -8.09 -4.02
C ILE A 33 0.88 -7.98 -3.21
N ASP A 34 1.48 -6.78 -3.25
CA ASP A 34 2.75 -6.53 -2.57
C ASP A 34 2.57 -6.38 -1.07
N LYS A 35 3.61 -6.74 -0.35
CA LYS A 35 3.79 -6.42 1.07
C LYS A 35 2.71 -7.01 1.98
N CYS A 36 2.12 -8.11 1.56
CA CYS A 36 1.10 -8.75 2.37
C CYS A 36 1.71 -9.30 3.66
N PRO A 37 1.18 -8.92 4.82
CA PRO A 37 1.69 -9.48 6.07
C PRO A 37 1.47 -10.99 6.14
N PRO A 38 2.34 -11.71 6.82
CA PRO A 38 2.25 -13.17 6.82
C PRO A 38 1.00 -13.72 7.48
N ASN A 39 0.35 -12.95 8.33
CA ASN A 39 -0.86 -13.42 9.01
C ASN A 39 -2.14 -13.11 8.23
N LEU A 40 -2.03 -12.56 7.04
CA LEU A 40 -3.19 -12.25 6.22
C LEU A 40 -3.06 -12.92 4.87
N THR A 41 -4.21 -13.24 4.27
CA THR A 41 -4.20 -13.67 2.87
C THR A 41 -4.12 -12.44 1.99
N ALA A 42 -3.77 -12.66 0.72
CA ALA A 42 -3.72 -11.57 -0.24
C ALA A 42 -5.07 -10.87 -0.35
N GLN A 43 -6.14 -11.65 -0.34
CA GLN A 43 -7.49 -11.09 -0.44
C GLN A 43 -7.83 -10.25 0.78
N GLU A 44 -7.47 -10.73 1.96
CA GLU A 44 -7.71 -9.99 3.19
C GLU A 44 -6.92 -8.69 3.21
N TRP A 45 -5.67 -8.74 2.76
CA TRP A 45 -4.82 -7.56 2.72
C TRP A 45 -5.41 -6.50 1.79
N ARG A 46 -5.85 -6.91 0.60
CA ARG A 46 -6.47 -5.96 -0.32
C ARG A 46 -7.74 -5.37 0.26
N THR A 47 -8.56 -6.20 0.89
CA THR A 47 -9.80 -5.73 1.49
C THR A 47 -9.52 -4.71 2.58
N LEU A 48 -8.54 -4.99 3.41
CA LEU A 48 -8.13 -4.07 4.46
C LEU A 48 -7.66 -2.74 3.87
N LEU A 49 -6.83 -2.81 2.84
CA LEU A 49 -6.31 -1.59 2.23
C LEU A 49 -7.43 -0.78 1.59
N LEU A 50 -8.38 -1.42 0.95
CA LEU A 50 -9.50 -0.69 0.36
C LEU A 50 -10.36 -0.05 1.42
N ASN A 51 -10.58 -0.72 2.53
CA ASN A 51 -11.40 -0.17 3.61
C ASN A 51 -10.72 0.99 4.32
N GLU A 52 -9.43 0.86 4.57
CA GLU A 52 -8.73 1.84 5.40
C GLU A 52 -7.98 2.88 4.59
N ALA A 53 -7.67 2.59 3.34
CA ALA A 53 -6.83 3.46 2.54
C ALA A 53 -7.30 3.51 1.10
N GLY A 54 -8.59 3.31 0.86
CA GLY A 54 -9.14 3.30 -0.49
C GLY A 54 -8.92 4.58 -1.25
N ALA A 55 -8.83 5.70 -0.54
CA ALA A 55 -8.62 6.99 -1.19
C ALA A 55 -7.28 7.06 -1.91
N TYR A 56 -6.37 6.17 -1.59
CA TYR A 56 -5.04 6.14 -2.19
C TYR A 56 -4.93 5.11 -3.31
N TYR A 57 -6.03 4.50 -3.69
CA TYR A 57 -6.01 3.43 -4.70
C TYR A 57 -6.21 4.01 -6.08
N GLN A 58 -5.44 3.52 -7.04
CA GLN A 58 -5.57 3.88 -8.44
C GLN A 58 -5.56 2.61 -9.27
N THR A 59 -6.31 2.62 -10.37
CA THR A 59 -6.39 1.45 -11.24
C THR A 59 -5.62 1.69 -12.52
N PHE A 60 -5.10 0.59 -13.05
CA PHE A 60 -4.47 0.54 -14.37
C PHE A 60 -5.28 -0.37 -15.27
N ALA A 61 -5.03 -0.29 -16.55
CA ALA A 61 -5.56 -1.25 -17.49
C ALA A 61 -5.02 -2.64 -17.17
N GLY A 62 -5.76 -3.68 -17.60
CA GLY A 62 -5.28 -5.03 -17.43
C GLY A 62 -5.50 -5.60 -16.04
N ALA A 63 -6.53 -5.16 -15.36
CA ALA A 63 -6.89 -5.67 -14.03
C ALA A 63 -5.78 -5.46 -13.00
N ARG A 64 -5.07 -4.35 -13.14
CA ARG A 64 -4.00 -3.98 -12.22
C ARG A 64 -4.33 -2.69 -11.51
N GLY A 65 -3.76 -2.52 -10.33
CA GLY A 65 -3.92 -1.29 -9.60
C GLY A 65 -2.79 -1.13 -8.61
N PHE A 66 -2.81 -0.03 -7.89
CA PHE A 66 -1.83 0.16 -6.84
C PHE A 66 -2.35 1.14 -5.81
N PHE A 67 -1.83 0.98 -4.59
CA PHE A 67 -2.03 1.94 -3.52
C PHE A 67 -0.75 2.72 -3.34
N ARG A 68 -0.88 4.04 -3.23
CA ARG A 68 0.26 4.90 -2.93
C ARG A 68 0.00 5.51 -1.56
N LEU A 69 0.57 4.92 -0.55
CA LEU A 69 0.28 5.28 0.84
C LEU A 69 1.38 6.13 1.42
N PRO A 70 1.03 7.16 2.18
CA PRO A 70 2.04 7.76 3.05
C PRO A 70 2.59 6.68 3.97
N ARG A 71 3.88 6.75 4.24
CA ARG A 71 4.51 5.72 5.06
C ARG A 71 3.82 5.58 6.41
N ARG A 72 3.42 6.66 7.01
CA ARG A 72 2.78 6.59 8.31
C ARG A 72 1.48 5.81 8.28
N VAL A 73 0.75 5.91 7.16
CA VAL A 73 -0.50 5.16 7.00
C VAL A 73 -0.17 3.67 6.89
N TYR A 74 0.81 3.34 6.08
CA TYR A 74 1.22 1.96 5.92
C TYR A 74 1.67 1.37 7.25
N ASP A 75 2.52 2.10 7.97
CA ASP A 75 3.03 1.62 9.24
C ASP A 75 1.92 1.41 10.25
N SER A 76 0.94 2.31 10.28
CA SER A 76 -0.20 2.16 11.17
C SER A 76 -1.01 0.93 10.85
N LEU A 77 -1.22 0.68 9.57
CA LEU A 77 -2.02 -0.49 9.17
C LEU A 77 -1.30 -1.78 9.53
N VAL A 78 -0.01 -1.83 9.31
CA VAL A 78 0.76 -3.01 9.65
C VAL A 78 0.76 -3.23 11.16
N ALA A 79 0.98 -2.18 11.92
CA ALA A 79 1.03 -2.30 13.38
C ALA A 79 -0.32 -2.77 13.93
N ALA A 80 -1.40 -2.24 13.39
CA ALA A 80 -2.73 -2.58 13.89
C ALA A 80 -3.12 -4.02 13.56
N ASN A 81 -2.55 -4.59 12.50
CA ASN A 81 -3.00 -5.88 12.01
C ASN A 81 -1.99 -6.99 12.16
N VAL A 82 -0.76 -6.66 12.49
CA VAL A 82 0.29 -7.66 12.64
C VAL A 82 0.79 -7.70 14.06
N MET A 83 1.18 -6.57 14.57
CA MET A 83 1.81 -6.49 15.88
C MET A 83 0.93 -6.95 17.02
N PRO A 84 -0.34 -6.57 17.07
CA PRO A 84 -1.18 -6.99 18.19
C PRO A 84 -1.23 -8.48 18.35
N MET A 85 -1.23 -9.18 17.23
CA MET A 85 -1.26 -10.63 17.30
C MET A 85 0.02 -11.17 17.85
N ALA A 86 1.12 -10.58 17.48
CA ALA A 86 2.39 -11.04 17.98
C ALA A 86 2.49 -10.79 19.48
N ALA A 87 1.85 -9.77 19.96
CA ALA A 87 1.90 -9.46 21.38
C ALA A 87 1.12 -10.45 22.22
N GLU A 88 0.17 -11.10 21.60
CA GLU A 88 -0.59 -12.08 22.32
C GLU A 88 0.25 -13.28 22.67
#